data_65cf46af60875e5543221d396b219fc8
#
_entry.id   65cf46af60875e5543221d396b219fc8
#
_cell.length_a   1.000
_cell.length_b   1.000
_cell.length_c   1.000
_cell.angle_alpha   90.00
_cell.angle_beta   90.00
_cell.angle_gamma   90.00
#
_symmetry.space_group_name_H-M   'P 1'
#
loop_
_entity.id
_entity.type
_entity.pdbx_description
1 polymer ?
#
loop_
_entity_poly.entity_id
_entity_poly.type
_entity_poly.pdbx_seq_one_letter_code
_entity_poly.pdbx_strand_id
1 'polypeptide(L)'
;MNSFIPWVGGKSKLLWIINKMAPDHYSRFIDVFGGSGTVTMSRPIQQGCMEVYNDFNSNLTNLFCCVKNRPLALLAELGFLPLNTRDDFNVLYKFLSKGEITDDYLQEEMELTEILLKPPEAEAIRTLLLERAPRGDVRRAADFFKLVRYSFSGSSKSFGGKPCDIRRFFHLIWELSLIHISEPTRRTPIS
;
A
#
# COMPACT_ATOMS: atom_id res chain seq x y z
N MET A 1 5.52 -15.25 4.35
CA MET A 1 5.63 -13.86 3.87
C MET A 1 5.69 -12.92 5.08
N ASN A 2 6.63 -12.00 5.13
CA ASN A 2 6.66 -11.01 6.21
C ASN A 2 5.61 -9.93 5.91
N SER A 3 4.93 -9.45 6.95
CA SER A 3 3.96 -8.34 6.80
C SER A 3 4.61 -7.13 6.13
N PHE A 4 3.91 -6.51 5.20
CA PHE A 4 4.34 -5.29 4.51
C PHE A 4 4.62 -4.14 5.48
N ILE A 5 3.76 -3.98 6.47
CA ILE A 5 3.91 -3.00 7.55
C ILE A 5 3.79 -3.68 8.91
N PRO A 6 4.51 -3.20 9.93
CA PRO A 6 4.23 -3.60 11.30
C PRO A 6 2.86 -3.07 11.70
N TRP A 7 1.99 -3.92 12.19
CA TRP A 7 0.62 -3.54 12.58
C TRP A 7 0.19 -4.28 13.83
N VAL A 8 -0.42 -3.55 14.77
CA VAL A 8 -0.95 -4.15 16.01
C VAL A 8 -2.10 -5.09 15.64
N GLY A 9 -2.05 -6.31 16.17
CA GLY A 9 -3.04 -7.34 15.83
C GLY A 9 -2.76 -8.08 14.51
N GLY A 10 -1.55 -7.94 13.96
CA GLY A 10 -1.14 -8.68 12.75
C GLY A 10 -1.31 -10.19 12.91
N LYS A 11 -1.89 -10.84 11.90
CA LYS A 11 -2.32 -12.26 11.93
C LYS A 11 -1.23 -13.23 11.43
N SER A 12 0.03 -12.78 11.30
CA SER A 12 1.13 -13.60 10.75
C SER A 12 1.33 -14.93 11.45
N LYS A 13 1.17 -14.97 12.76
CA LYS A 13 1.29 -16.21 13.57
C LYS A 13 0.10 -17.16 13.40
N LEU A 14 -1.03 -16.67 12.91
CA LEU A 14 -2.27 -17.44 12.72
C LEU A 14 -2.48 -17.85 11.26
N LEU A 15 -1.63 -17.44 10.33
CA LEU A 15 -1.80 -17.70 8.90
C LEU A 15 -1.96 -19.19 8.59
N TRP A 16 -1.21 -20.04 9.24
CA TRP A 16 -1.27 -21.49 9.01
C TRP A 16 -2.66 -22.06 9.36
N ILE A 17 -3.27 -21.60 10.47
CA ILE A 17 -4.64 -22.01 10.85
C ILE A 17 -5.65 -21.42 9.87
N ILE A 18 -5.55 -20.10 9.60
CA ILE A 18 -6.49 -19.41 8.72
C ILE A 18 -6.50 -20.05 7.32
N ASN A 19 -5.33 -20.32 6.77
CA ASN A 19 -5.22 -20.94 5.46
C ASN A 19 -5.71 -22.40 5.46
N LYS A 20 -5.50 -23.14 6.54
CA LYS A 20 -5.99 -24.51 6.67
C LYS A 20 -7.52 -24.59 6.80
N MET A 21 -8.13 -23.58 7.42
CA MET A 21 -9.59 -23.52 7.61
C MET A 21 -10.33 -22.88 6.43
N ALA A 22 -9.60 -22.16 5.59
CA ALA A 22 -10.20 -21.54 4.42
C ALA A 22 -10.54 -22.60 3.36
N PRO A 23 -11.66 -22.47 2.62
CA PRO A 23 -11.98 -23.38 1.54
C PRO A 23 -10.94 -23.25 0.41
N ASP A 24 -10.68 -24.35 -0.28
CA ASP A 24 -9.73 -24.40 -1.39
C ASP A 24 -10.23 -23.61 -2.62
N HIS A 25 -11.56 -23.59 -2.83
CA HIS A 25 -12.21 -22.89 -3.93
C HIS A 25 -13.28 -21.94 -3.43
N TYR A 26 -13.22 -20.70 -3.90
CA TYR A 26 -14.20 -19.67 -3.59
C TYR A 26 -14.27 -18.65 -4.75
N SER A 27 -15.44 -18.08 -4.97
CA SER A 27 -15.64 -17.02 -5.97
C SER A 27 -15.36 -15.62 -5.41
N ARG A 28 -15.38 -15.48 -4.08
CA ARG A 28 -15.17 -14.20 -3.40
C ARG A 28 -14.43 -14.41 -2.09
N PHE A 29 -13.41 -13.58 -1.87
CA PHE A 29 -12.70 -13.47 -0.60
C PHE A 29 -12.78 -12.03 -0.11
N ILE A 30 -13.19 -11.82 1.13
CA ILE A 30 -13.32 -10.49 1.74
C ILE A 30 -12.57 -10.49 3.06
N ASP A 31 -11.48 -9.71 3.14
CA ASP A 31 -10.76 -9.44 4.40
C ASP A 31 -11.33 -8.17 5.02
N VAL A 32 -12.28 -8.32 5.93
CA VAL A 32 -13.06 -7.21 6.51
C VAL A 32 -12.22 -6.36 7.47
N PHE A 33 -11.24 -6.95 8.13
CA PHE A 33 -10.31 -6.31 9.06
C PHE A 33 -8.88 -6.59 8.60
N GLY A 34 -8.56 -6.11 7.41
CA GLY A 34 -7.35 -6.46 6.68
C GLY A 34 -6.05 -6.10 7.39
N GLY A 35 -6.02 -5.00 8.15
CA GLY A 35 -4.86 -4.58 8.92
C GLY A 35 -3.62 -4.49 8.04
N SER A 36 -2.55 -5.19 8.42
CA SER A 36 -1.31 -5.26 7.63
C SER A 36 -1.42 -5.97 6.28
N GLY A 37 -2.61 -6.40 5.87
CA GLY A 37 -2.83 -7.16 4.64
C GLY A 37 -2.24 -8.58 4.64
N THR A 38 -1.79 -9.05 5.80
CA THR A 38 -1.03 -10.31 5.90
C THR A 38 -1.84 -11.51 5.40
N VAL A 39 -3.14 -11.58 5.70
CA VAL A 39 -4.00 -12.68 5.26
C VAL A 39 -4.24 -12.57 3.75
N THR A 40 -4.68 -11.41 3.28
CA THR A 40 -4.94 -11.15 1.86
C THR A 40 -3.71 -11.45 0.99
N MET A 41 -2.52 -11.01 1.41
CA MET A 41 -1.29 -11.17 0.64
C MET A 41 -0.65 -12.57 0.74
N SER A 42 -1.02 -13.37 1.76
CA SER A 42 -0.50 -14.73 1.91
C SER A 42 -1.22 -15.76 1.06
N ARG A 43 -2.37 -15.41 0.51
CA ARG A 43 -3.18 -16.32 -0.29
C ARG A 43 -2.72 -16.32 -1.75
N PRO A 44 -2.67 -17.50 -2.41
CA PRO A 44 -2.43 -17.56 -3.83
C PRO A 44 -3.57 -16.88 -4.59
N ILE A 45 -3.23 -16.17 -5.64
CA ILE A 45 -4.20 -15.53 -6.53
C ILE A 45 -5.01 -16.62 -7.24
N GLN A 46 -6.33 -16.55 -7.14
CA GLN A 46 -7.23 -17.47 -7.85
C GLN A 46 -7.90 -16.73 -9.01
N GLN A 47 -7.73 -17.25 -10.22
CA GLN A 47 -8.39 -16.68 -11.40
C GLN A 47 -9.91 -16.71 -11.25
N GLY A 48 -10.57 -15.60 -11.58
CA GLY A 48 -12.02 -15.45 -11.45
C GLY A 48 -12.52 -15.20 -10.03
N CYS A 49 -11.64 -15.16 -9.03
CA CYS A 49 -12.01 -14.82 -7.67
C CYS A 49 -12.00 -13.28 -7.47
N MET A 50 -13.07 -12.76 -6.87
CA MET A 50 -13.09 -11.38 -6.39
C MET A 50 -12.44 -11.32 -5.01
N GLU A 51 -11.33 -10.59 -4.88
CA GLU A 51 -10.70 -10.33 -3.58
C GLU A 51 -10.93 -8.88 -3.16
N VAL A 52 -11.38 -8.71 -1.93
CA VAL A 52 -11.67 -7.40 -1.33
C VAL A 52 -10.86 -7.27 -0.06
N TYR A 53 -10.02 -6.24 -0.02
CA TYR A 53 -9.37 -5.78 1.21
C TYR A 53 -10.18 -4.62 1.77
N ASN A 54 -10.54 -4.69 3.04
CA ASN A 54 -11.22 -3.63 3.77
C ASN A 54 -10.58 -3.43 5.14
N ASP A 55 -10.53 -2.19 5.60
CA ASP A 55 -10.16 -1.83 6.97
C ASP A 55 -10.87 -0.54 7.36
N PHE A 56 -11.15 -0.38 8.65
CA PHE A 56 -11.76 0.84 9.20
C PHE A 56 -10.81 2.05 9.12
N ASN A 57 -9.50 1.81 9.11
CA ASN A 57 -8.51 2.86 9.02
C ASN A 57 -8.32 3.32 7.56
N SER A 58 -8.88 4.47 7.21
CA SER A 58 -8.82 5.04 5.87
C SER A 58 -7.38 5.30 5.38
N ASN A 59 -6.44 5.63 6.26
CA ASN A 59 -5.03 5.80 5.89
C ASN A 59 -4.41 4.49 5.46
N LEU A 60 -4.79 3.39 6.12
CA LEU A 60 -4.33 2.05 5.76
C LEU A 60 -4.89 1.61 4.41
N THR A 61 -6.18 1.83 4.20
CA THR A 61 -6.84 1.53 2.93
C THR A 61 -6.22 2.37 1.79
N ASN A 62 -5.99 3.67 2.03
CA ASN A 62 -5.33 4.55 1.07
C ASN A 62 -3.91 4.07 0.73
N LEU A 63 -3.12 3.65 1.74
CA LEU A 63 -1.79 3.09 1.51
C LEU A 63 -1.83 1.89 0.56
N PHE A 64 -2.72 0.92 0.80
CA PHE A 64 -2.85 -0.25 -0.08
C PHE A 64 -3.39 0.10 -1.47
N CYS A 65 -4.28 1.09 -1.57
CA CYS A 65 -4.71 1.65 -2.85
C CYS A 65 -3.53 2.23 -3.64
N CYS A 66 -2.66 3.00 -2.99
CA CYS A 66 -1.47 3.57 -3.64
C CYS A 66 -0.46 2.50 -4.04
N VAL A 67 -0.20 1.51 -3.19
CA VAL A 67 0.66 0.36 -3.55
C VAL A 67 0.16 -0.34 -4.80
N LYS A 68 -1.15 -0.50 -4.94
CA LYS A 68 -1.77 -1.17 -6.08
C LYS A 68 -1.82 -0.30 -7.34
N ASN A 69 -2.24 0.95 -7.20
CA ASN A 69 -2.63 1.77 -8.33
C ASN A 69 -1.56 2.81 -8.74
N ARG A 70 -0.72 3.24 -7.78
CA ARG A 70 0.29 4.30 -7.98
C ARG A 70 1.64 3.94 -7.33
N PRO A 71 2.22 2.76 -7.62
CA PRO A 71 3.43 2.30 -6.95
C PRO A 71 4.64 3.20 -7.23
N LEU A 72 4.79 3.71 -8.43
CA LEU A 72 5.93 4.56 -8.79
C LEU A 72 5.92 5.90 -8.05
N ALA A 73 4.77 6.57 -7.98
CA ALA A 73 4.63 7.82 -7.22
C ALA A 73 4.87 7.58 -5.72
N LEU A 74 4.33 6.48 -5.18
CA LEU A 74 4.57 6.13 -3.78
C LEU A 74 6.07 5.87 -3.50
N LEU A 75 6.77 5.19 -4.40
CA LEU A 75 8.20 4.95 -4.28
C LEU A 75 9.01 6.25 -4.38
N ALA A 76 8.66 7.15 -5.29
CA ALA A 76 9.27 8.45 -5.43
C ALA A 76 9.11 9.26 -4.13
N GLU A 77 7.90 9.36 -3.60
CA GLU A 77 7.62 10.10 -2.36
C GLU A 77 8.33 9.49 -1.14
N LEU A 78 8.40 8.18 -1.03
CA LEU A 78 9.14 7.50 0.02
C LEU A 78 10.66 7.69 -0.08
N GLY A 79 11.19 7.91 -1.28
CA GLY A 79 12.62 8.11 -1.53
C GLY A 79 13.16 9.44 -1.00
N PHE A 80 12.30 10.43 -0.81
CA PHE A 80 12.74 11.79 -0.57
C PHE A 80 13.14 12.14 0.86
N LEU A 81 12.69 11.43 1.92
CA LEU A 81 13.04 11.83 3.27
C LEU A 81 13.01 10.69 4.30
N PRO A 82 14.15 10.33 4.89
CA PRO A 82 14.13 9.61 6.15
C PRO A 82 13.66 10.57 7.26
N LEU A 83 12.51 10.29 7.86
CA LEU A 83 12.12 10.91 9.11
C LEU A 83 12.89 10.23 10.23
N ASN A 84 13.70 10.97 10.94
CA ASN A 84 14.56 10.40 11.97
C ASN A 84 14.34 11.03 13.34
N THR A 85 13.47 12.03 13.46
CA THR A 85 13.27 12.73 14.70
C THR A 85 11.88 12.52 15.29
N ARG A 86 11.79 12.69 16.62
CA ARG A 86 10.50 12.66 17.32
C ARG A 86 9.60 13.81 16.89
N ASP A 87 10.18 14.95 16.56
CA ASP A 87 9.43 16.14 16.15
C ASP A 87 8.78 15.93 14.78
N ASP A 88 9.49 15.36 13.82
CA ASP A 88 8.94 14.97 12.53
C ASP A 88 7.77 13.99 12.69
N PHE A 89 7.94 13.00 13.57
CA PHE A 89 6.86 12.06 13.90
C PHE A 89 5.61 12.76 14.45
N ASN A 90 5.78 13.70 15.35
CA ASN A 90 4.68 14.45 15.95
C ASN A 90 3.97 15.34 14.93
N VAL A 91 4.72 15.94 14.00
CA VAL A 91 4.16 16.72 12.89
C VAL A 91 3.29 15.82 11.99
N LEU A 92 3.82 14.68 11.56
CA LEU A 92 3.06 13.72 10.74
C LEU A 92 1.82 13.19 11.46
N TYR A 93 1.95 12.85 12.73
CA TYR A 93 0.82 12.37 13.52
C TYR A 93 -0.31 13.39 13.57
N LYS A 94 0.01 14.66 13.83
CA LYS A 94 -0.96 15.75 13.84
C LYS A 94 -1.60 15.95 12.46
N PHE A 95 -0.81 15.86 11.41
CA PHE A 95 -1.23 16.03 10.04
C PHE A 95 -2.22 14.94 9.60
N LEU A 96 -1.88 13.68 9.80
CA LEU A 96 -2.73 12.55 9.44
C LEU A 96 -4.03 12.44 10.26
N SER A 97 -4.05 13.07 11.43
CA SER A 97 -5.26 13.13 12.26
C SER A 97 -6.24 14.24 11.87
N LYS A 98 -5.81 15.23 11.07
CA LYS A 98 -6.59 16.47 10.84
C LYS A 98 -7.32 16.57 9.50
N GLY A 99 -7.12 15.69 8.51
CA GLY A 99 -7.85 15.92 7.30
C GLY A 99 -7.38 15.25 6.03
N GLU A 100 -8.13 15.50 4.99
CA GLU A 100 -7.87 15.07 3.63
C GLU A 100 -6.83 15.99 3.00
N ILE A 101 -5.79 15.39 2.42
CA ILE A 101 -4.86 16.09 1.55
C ILE A 101 -4.92 15.39 0.22
N THR A 102 -5.23 16.17 -0.77
CA THR A 102 -5.13 15.75 -2.16
C THR A 102 -3.69 15.93 -2.61
N ASP A 103 -3.15 14.90 -3.17
CA ASP A 103 -1.85 14.87 -3.79
C ASP A 103 -2.00 14.49 -5.26
N ASP A 104 -1.38 15.25 -6.13
CA ASP A 104 -1.43 15.01 -7.56
C ASP A 104 -0.01 14.87 -8.14
N TYR A 105 0.57 13.69 -7.97
CA TYR A 105 1.81 13.30 -8.65
C TYR A 105 1.59 12.71 -10.04
N LEU A 106 0.39 12.84 -10.58
CA LEU A 106 0.04 12.23 -11.86
C LEU A 106 0.95 12.72 -12.99
N GLN A 107 1.25 14.00 -13.00
CA GLN A 107 2.08 14.60 -14.03
C GLN A 107 3.52 14.04 -13.98
N GLU A 108 4.09 13.96 -12.78
CA GLU A 108 5.43 13.40 -12.58
C GLU A 108 5.48 11.90 -12.91
N GLU A 109 4.44 11.14 -12.59
CA GLU A 109 4.36 9.74 -12.98
C GLU A 109 4.27 9.55 -14.49
N MET A 110 3.55 10.43 -15.17
CA MET A 110 3.46 10.41 -16.64
C MET A 110 4.81 10.73 -17.30
N GLU A 111 5.50 11.77 -16.81
CA GLU A 111 6.83 12.15 -17.30
C GLU A 111 7.87 11.04 -17.06
N LEU A 112 7.89 10.44 -15.88
CA LEU A 112 8.76 9.30 -15.57
C LEU A 112 8.46 8.09 -16.46
N THR A 113 7.19 7.85 -16.76
CA THR A 113 6.78 6.75 -17.63
C THR A 113 7.33 6.95 -19.05
N GLU A 114 7.28 8.18 -19.58
CA GLU A 114 7.82 8.51 -20.90
C GLU A 114 9.37 8.40 -20.96
N ILE A 115 10.03 8.69 -19.85
CA ILE A 115 11.50 8.58 -19.74
C ILE A 115 11.96 7.12 -19.64
N LEU A 116 11.23 6.31 -18.87
CA LEU A 116 11.65 4.94 -18.52
C LEU A 116 11.17 3.86 -19.48
N LEU A 117 10.07 4.08 -20.17
CA LEU A 117 9.43 3.08 -21.03
C LEU A 117 9.41 3.53 -22.49
N LYS A 118 9.44 2.55 -23.39
CA LYS A 118 9.29 2.79 -24.83
C LYS A 118 7.82 2.75 -25.24
N PRO A 119 7.40 3.52 -26.27
CA PRO A 119 6.12 3.28 -26.91
C PRO A 119 6.10 1.85 -27.53
N PRO A 120 5.01 1.09 -27.42
CA PRO A 120 3.65 1.43 -26.92
C PRO A 120 3.42 1.22 -25.42
N GLU A 121 4.41 0.71 -24.68
CA GLU A 121 4.29 0.41 -23.24
C GLU A 121 4.01 1.68 -22.42
N ALA A 122 4.70 2.77 -22.76
CA ALA A 122 4.50 4.06 -22.10
C ALA A 122 3.05 4.56 -22.23
N GLU A 123 2.43 4.39 -23.40
CA GLU A 123 1.06 4.82 -23.64
C GLU A 123 0.03 3.97 -22.90
N ALA A 124 0.27 2.67 -22.79
CA ALA A 124 -0.57 1.77 -22.01
C ALA A 124 -0.52 2.12 -20.52
N ILE A 125 0.67 2.40 -19.97
CA ILE A 125 0.83 2.83 -18.58
C ILE A 125 0.20 4.20 -18.35
N ARG A 126 0.37 5.14 -19.26
CA ARG A 126 -0.28 6.46 -19.19
C ARG A 126 -1.79 6.35 -19.08
N THR A 127 -2.41 5.54 -19.90
CA THR A 127 -3.87 5.30 -19.85
C THR A 127 -4.28 4.75 -18.49
N LEU A 128 -3.55 3.76 -17.97
CA LEU A 128 -3.80 3.20 -16.64
C LEU A 128 -3.63 4.23 -15.51
N LEU A 129 -2.66 5.13 -15.60
CA LEU A 129 -2.46 6.19 -14.62
C LEU A 129 -3.63 7.16 -14.60
N LEU A 130 -4.11 7.59 -15.76
CA LEU A 130 -5.28 8.49 -15.88
C LEU A 130 -6.55 7.87 -15.27
N GLU A 131 -6.74 6.56 -15.41
CA GLU A 131 -7.86 5.85 -14.80
C GLU A 131 -7.73 5.69 -13.28
N ARG A 132 -6.51 5.65 -12.77
CA ARG A 132 -6.20 5.29 -11.37
C ARG A 132 -5.87 6.49 -10.49
N ALA A 133 -5.47 7.61 -11.07
CA ALA A 133 -5.10 8.83 -10.34
C ALA A 133 -6.12 9.27 -9.28
N PRO A 134 -7.44 9.21 -9.54
CA PRO A 134 -8.43 9.60 -8.53
C PRO A 134 -8.54 8.66 -7.33
N ARG A 135 -7.83 7.53 -7.34
CA ARG A 135 -8.05 6.43 -6.40
C ARG A 135 -7.12 6.41 -5.19
N GLY A 136 -6.21 7.37 -5.06
CA GLY A 136 -5.30 7.36 -3.92
C GLY A 136 -4.55 8.66 -3.74
N ASP A 137 -4.40 9.06 -2.48
CA ASP A 137 -3.57 10.17 -2.04
C ASP A 137 -2.18 9.64 -1.68
N VAL A 138 -1.23 9.83 -2.59
CA VAL A 138 0.13 9.28 -2.50
C VAL A 138 0.92 9.88 -1.35
N ARG A 139 0.83 11.18 -1.16
CA ARG A 139 1.56 11.86 -0.07
C ARG A 139 1.07 11.39 1.29
N ARG A 140 -0.25 11.32 1.47
CA ARG A 140 -0.86 10.79 2.67
C ARG A 140 -0.46 9.33 2.91
N ALA A 141 -0.39 8.52 1.86
CA ALA A 141 0.04 7.12 1.95
C ALA A 141 1.50 7.00 2.39
N ALA A 142 2.40 7.81 1.81
CA ALA A 142 3.81 7.84 2.18
C ALA A 142 4.00 8.29 3.63
N ASP A 143 3.33 9.34 4.04
CA ASP A 143 3.39 9.87 5.41
C ASP A 143 2.84 8.87 6.42
N PHE A 144 1.74 8.20 6.10
CA PHE A 144 1.19 7.14 6.94
C PHE A 144 2.15 5.94 7.04
N PHE A 145 2.74 5.53 5.94
CA PHE A 145 3.75 4.47 5.94
C PHE A 145 4.93 4.83 6.85
N LYS A 146 5.47 6.04 6.72
CA LYS A 146 6.55 6.55 7.57
C LYS A 146 6.14 6.54 9.05
N LEU A 147 4.94 7.07 9.36
CA LEU A 147 4.41 7.09 10.73
C LEU A 147 4.35 5.70 11.35
N VAL A 148 3.79 4.72 10.65
CA VAL A 148 3.68 3.34 11.13
C VAL A 148 5.05 2.71 11.35
N ARG A 149 5.98 2.93 10.41
CA ARG A 149 7.33 2.35 10.47
C ARG A 149 8.18 2.90 11.61
N TYR A 150 8.07 4.19 11.92
CA TYR A 150 8.79 4.82 13.02
C TYR A 150 8.06 4.76 14.36
N SER A 151 6.86 4.21 14.38
CA SER A 151 6.11 4.03 15.63
C SER A 151 6.60 2.83 16.44
N PHE A 152 6.45 2.92 17.74
CA PHE A 152 6.68 1.79 18.63
C PHE A 152 5.66 0.67 18.34
N SER A 153 6.14 -0.51 18.04
CA SER A 153 5.32 -1.71 17.71
C SER A 153 4.30 -1.52 16.58
N GLY A 154 4.49 -0.53 15.68
CA GLY A 154 3.53 -0.27 14.60
C GLY A 154 2.19 0.31 15.07
N SER A 155 2.16 0.89 16.28
CA SER A 155 0.91 1.41 16.89
C SER A 155 0.45 2.74 16.30
N SER A 156 1.29 3.42 15.51
CA SER A 156 1.09 4.79 15.00
C SER A 156 0.87 5.86 16.07
N LYS A 157 1.08 5.54 17.36
CA LYS A 157 0.78 6.44 18.49
C LYS A 157 2.00 7.04 19.18
N SER A 158 3.13 6.33 19.15
CA SER A 158 4.35 6.76 19.82
C SER A 158 5.58 6.47 19.00
N PHE A 159 6.57 7.35 19.08
CA PHE A 159 7.84 7.23 18.35
C PHE A 159 8.69 6.06 18.88
N GLY A 160 9.15 5.19 17.96
CA GLY A 160 9.93 4.00 18.30
C GLY A 160 11.44 4.13 18.10
N GLY A 161 11.90 5.14 17.36
CA GLY A 161 13.32 5.45 17.18
C GLY A 161 14.17 4.39 16.45
N LYS A 162 13.58 3.36 15.83
CA LYS A 162 14.34 2.36 15.09
C LYS A 162 14.63 2.82 13.66
N PRO A 163 15.88 2.71 13.19
CA PRO A 163 16.21 3.03 11.80
C PRO A 163 15.42 2.11 10.83
N CYS A 164 14.96 2.69 9.75
CA CYS A 164 14.21 2.00 8.72
C CYS A 164 15.06 1.91 7.45
N ASP A 165 15.32 0.70 6.97
CA ASP A 165 15.93 0.51 5.66
C ASP A 165 14.87 0.64 4.56
N ILE A 166 14.82 1.81 3.93
CA ILE A 166 13.88 2.15 2.86
C ILE A 166 14.06 1.24 1.64
N ARG A 167 15.28 0.80 1.32
CA ARG A 167 15.56 -0.03 0.14
C ARG A 167 14.80 -1.35 0.17
N ARG A 168 14.66 -1.93 1.36
CA ARG A 168 13.87 -3.16 1.54
C ARG A 168 12.41 -2.96 1.19
N PHE A 169 11.88 -1.75 1.36
CA PHE A 169 10.49 -1.43 1.03
C PHE A 169 10.27 -1.18 -0.43
N PHE A 170 11.23 -0.60 -1.14
CA PHE A 170 11.16 -0.48 -2.59
C PHE A 170 10.92 -1.84 -3.23
N HIS A 171 11.68 -2.84 -2.81
CA HIS A 171 11.51 -4.19 -3.32
C HIS A 171 10.13 -4.77 -2.98
N LEU A 172 9.67 -4.62 -1.74
CA LEU A 172 8.34 -5.11 -1.32
C LEU A 172 7.19 -4.40 -2.05
N ILE A 173 7.24 -3.08 -2.20
CA ILE A 173 6.22 -2.33 -2.94
C ILE A 173 6.22 -2.75 -4.41
N TRP A 174 7.40 -2.91 -4.99
CA TRP A 174 7.56 -3.36 -6.36
C TRP A 174 7.00 -4.77 -6.56
N GLU A 175 7.37 -5.72 -5.73
CA GLU A 175 6.82 -7.09 -5.77
C GLU A 175 5.29 -7.10 -5.63
N LEU A 176 4.75 -6.36 -4.67
CA LEU A 176 3.31 -6.26 -4.46
C LEU A 176 2.59 -5.63 -5.65
N SER A 177 3.18 -4.60 -6.27
CA SER A 177 2.62 -3.96 -7.46
C SER A 177 2.60 -4.91 -8.65
N LEU A 178 3.65 -5.69 -8.87
CA LEU A 178 3.73 -6.66 -9.96
C LEU A 178 2.69 -7.78 -9.80
N ILE A 179 2.47 -8.28 -8.59
CA ILE A 179 1.44 -9.29 -8.30
C ILE A 179 0.05 -8.75 -8.68
N HIS A 180 -0.18 -7.44 -8.57
CA HIS A 180 -1.48 -6.83 -8.84
C HIS A 180 -1.63 -6.23 -10.25
N ILE A 181 -0.53 -5.96 -10.96
CA ILE A 181 -0.55 -5.43 -12.34
C ILE A 181 -0.77 -6.55 -13.36
N SER A 182 -0.28 -7.76 -13.10
CA SER A 182 -0.38 -8.89 -14.03
C SER A 182 -1.79 -9.48 -14.19
N GLU A 183 -2.78 -9.02 -13.42
CA GLU A 183 -4.17 -9.43 -13.56
C GLU A 183 -5.12 -8.25 -13.79
N PRO A 184 -5.75 -8.16 -14.98
CA PRO A 184 -6.85 -7.22 -15.23
C PRO A 184 -8.15 -7.74 -14.60
N THR A 185 -8.19 -8.00 -13.30
CA THR A 185 -9.40 -8.45 -12.63
C THR A 185 -10.07 -7.30 -11.89
N ARG A 186 -11.34 -7.13 -12.17
CA ARG A 186 -12.32 -6.24 -11.58
C ARG A 186 -12.25 -6.23 -10.06
N ARG A 187 -11.37 -5.40 -9.50
CA ARG A 187 -11.35 -5.13 -8.06
C ARG A 187 -11.89 -3.73 -7.86
N THR A 188 -13.18 -3.61 -7.58
CA THR A 188 -13.78 -2.35 -7.15
C THR A 188 -13.61 -2.21 -5.65
N PRO A 189 -13.02 -1.12 -5.13
CA PRO A 189 -13.17 -0.77 -3.72
C PRO A 189 -14.63 -0.42 -3.47
N ILE A 190 -15.20 -0.93 -2.43
CA ILE A 190 -16.51 -0.49 -1.93
C ILE A 190 -16.24 0.79 -1.16
N SER A 191 -16.82 1.89 -1.65
CA SER A 191 -16.90 3.19 -0.96
C SER A 191 -17.76 3.09 0.29
#